data_26982dcfaaf76931f6a02c9a07d426e4
#
_entry.id   26982dcfaaf76931f6a02c9a07d426e4
#
_cell.length_a   1.000
_cell.length_b   1.000
_cell.length_c   1.000
_cell.angle_alpha   90.00
_cell.angle_beta   90.00
_cell.angle_gamma   90.00
#
_symmetry.space_group_name_H-M   'P 1'
#
loop_
_entity.id
_entity.type
_entity.pdbx_description
1 polymer ?
#
loop_
_entity_poly.entity_id
_entity_poly.type
_entity_poly.pdbx_seq_one_letter_code
_entity_poly.pdbx_strand_id
1 'polypeptide(L)'
;LAYRRGVQGFRLIIVGIAVSAVLASVNTWLVIRADLDDAIAAAVWGAGTLNGLGWSQVGPVLAVSVVIASCSAVLSRRLPMLEMGDDAARALGVRAEPTRLMLVFLGVALIAMVTAAAGPISFIALAAPQLARRLTGTSSVALMPAACMGALLLVVSDVVAQRVFAPTQLPVGVVTVSVGGAYFVWLLAREGRKQ
;
A
#
# COMPACT_ATOMS: atom_id res chain seq x y z
N LEU A 1 -6.32 -8.53 19.66
CA LEU A 1 -7.81 -8.52 19.58
C LEU A 1 -8.34 -9.31 18.37
N ALA A 2 -7.74 -9.19 17.17
CA ALA A 2 -8.14 -9.89 15.95
C ALA A 2 -7.80 -11.40 15.97
N TYR A 3 -6.86 -11.84 16.79
CA TYR A 3 -6.28 -13.19 16.75
C TYR A 3 -7.00 -14.25 17.61
N ARG A 4 -7.97 -13.90 18.42
CA ARG A 4 -8.52 -14.77 19.50
C ARG A 4 -9.22 -16.06 19.03
N ARG A 5 -9.51 -16.28 17.72
CA ARG A 5 -10.11 -17.50 17.13
C ARG A 5 -9.73 -17.71 15.67
N GLY A 6 -8.45 -17.48 15.30
CA GLY A 6 -7.98 -17.48 13.93
C GLY A 6 -8.17 -16.13 13.22
N VAL A 7 -7.41 -15.92 12.15
CA VAL A 7 -7.48 -14.68 11.34
C VAL A 7 -8.70 -14.75 10.42
N GLN A 8 -9.85 -14.34 10.91
CA GLN A 8 -11.03 -14.12 10.06
C GLN A 8 -10.86 -12.76 9.38
N GLY A 9 -10.84 -12.71 8.05
CA GLY A 9 -10.57 -11.50 7.27
C GLY A 9 -11.49 -10.34 7.62
N PHE A 10 -12.77 -10.59 7.82
CA PHE A 10 -13.77 -9.58 8.23
C PHE A 10 -13.45 -8.92 9.58
N ARG A 11 -13.03 -9.71 10.57
CA ARG A 11 -12.68 -9.22 11.89
C ARG A 11 -11.38 -8.39 11.85
N LEU A 12 -10.41 -8.79 11.02
CA LEU A 12 -9.18 -8.02 10.82
C LEU A 12 -9.50 -6.64 10.25
N ILE A 13 -10.42 -6.55 9.29
CA ILE A 13 -10.84 -5.29 8.68
C ILE A 13 -11.51 -4.37 9.72
N ILE A 14 -12.47 -4.87 10.51
CA ILE A 14 -13.16 -4.05 11.52
C ILE A 14 -12.17 -3.54 12.58
N VAL A 15 -11.30 -4.41 13.10
CA VAL A 15 -10.29 -4.00 14.09
C VAL A 15 -9.31 -2.98 13.47
N GLY A 16 -8.92 -3.18 12.20
CA GLY A 16 -8.08 -2.23 11.47
C GLY A 16 -8.72 -0.84 11.36
N ILE A 17 -10.00 -0.78 10.98
CA ILE A 17 -10.75 0.48 10.90
C ILE A 17 -10.81 1.17 12.27
N ALA A 18 -11.14 0.43 13.33
CA ALA A 18 -11.24 0.99 14.67
C ALA A 18 -9.89 1.55 15.17
N VAL A 19 -8.81 0.79 14.99
CA VAL A 19 -7.46 1.24 15.36
C VAL A 19 -7.03 2.45 14.54
N SER A 20 -7.29 2.44 13.23
CA SER A 20 -6.99 3.58 12.36
C SER A 20 -7.72 4.85 12.79
N ALA A 21 -8.99 4.73 13.17
CA ALA A 21 -9.78 5.87 13.65
C ALA A 21 -9.21 6.46 14.95
N VAL A 22 -8.78 5.61 15.90
CA VAL A 22 -8.14 6.06 17.14
C VAL A 22 -6.82 6.77 16.84
N LEU A 23 -5.96 6.18 15.99
CA LEU A 23 -4.67 6.78 15.62
C LEU A 23 -4.87 8.10 14.86
N ALA A 24 -5.85 8.18 13.97
CA ALA A 24 -6.19 9.40 13.25
C ALA A 24 -6.63 10.52 14.22
N SER A 25 -7.45 10.18 15.24
CA SER A 25 -7.86 11.14 16.27
C SER A 25 -6.67 11.66 17.10
N VAL A 26 -5.75 10.77 17.48
CA VAL A 26 -4.52 11.16 18.19
C VAL A 26 -3.64 12.06 17.31
N ASN A 27 -3.47 11.72 16.04
CA ASN A 27 -2.71 12.54 15.10
C ASN A 27 -3.33 13.93 14.94
N THR A 28 -4.65 14.00 14.75
CA THR A 28 -5.37 15.30 14.65
C THR A 28 -5.18 16.14 15.93
N TRP A 29 -5.27 15.52 17.10
CA TRP A 29 -5.07 16.22 18.36
C TRP A 29 -3.64 16.76 18.49
N LEU A 30 -2.62 16.02 18.06
CA LEU A 30 -1.23 16.48 18.05
C LEU A 30 -1.03 17.66 17.11
N VAL A 31 -1.59 17.59 15.88
CA VAL A 31 -1.50 18.68 14.89
C VAL A 31 -2.17 19.96 15.38
N ILE A 32 -3.32 19.86 16.07
CA ILE A 32 -4.02 21.05 16.64
C ILE A 32 -3.18 21.71 17.73
N ARG A 33 -2.33 20.97 18.42
CA ARG A 33 -1.45 21.50 19.48
C ARG A 33 -0.06 21.91 18.99
N ALA A 34 0.29 21.57 17.77
CA ALA A 34 1.58 21.93 17.17
C ALA A 34 1.65 23.40 16.80
N ASP A 35 2.85 23.94 16.73
CA ASP A 35 3.08 25.26 16.16
C ASP A 35 2.71 25.27 14.68
N LEU A 36 2.43 26.46 14.12
CA LEU A 36 1.93 26.60 12.75
C LEU A 36 2.87 25.95 11.73
N ASP A 37 4.17 26.12 11.87
CA ASP A 37 5.16 25.57 10.94
C ASP A 37 5.18 24.04 10.98
N ASP A 38 5.09 23.45 12.17
CA ASP A 38 5.02 21.98 12.36
C ASP A 38 3.69 21.43 11.84
N ALA A 39 2.59 22.14 12.03
CA ALA A 39 1.29 21.74 11.50
C ALA A 39 1.27 21.75 9.96
N ILE A 40 1.88 22.76 9.33
CA ILE A 40 2.04 22.83 7.87
C ILE A 40 2.93 21.69 7.38
N ALA A 41 4.07 21.43 8.03
CA ALA A 41 4.96 20.34 7.69
C ALA A 41 4.26 18.98 7.78
N ALA A 42 3.48 18.75 8.85
CA ALA A 42 2.68 17.54 9.01
C ALA A 42 1.60 17.39 7.94
N ALA A 43 0.96 18.47 7.52
CA ALA A 43 -0.04 18.46 6.45
C ALA A 43 0.59 18.10 5.09
N VAL A 44 1.75 18.68 4.77
CA VAL A 44 2.50 18.38 3.54
C VAL A 44 2.96 16.93 3.53
N TRP A 45 3.52 16.44 4.65
CA TRP A 45 3.91 15.04 4.80
C TRP A 45 2.70 14.10 4.67
N GLY A 46 1.58 14.46 5.29
CA GLY A 46 0.32 13.70 5.24
C GLY A 46 -0.31 13.61 3.84
N ALA A 47 0.05 14.52 2.93
CA ALA A 47 -0.35 14.44 1.53
C ALA A 47 0.47 13.44 0.70
N GLY A 48 1.59 12.94 1.23
CA GLY A 48 2.51 12.02 0.54
C GLY A 48 3.33 12.69 -0.55
N THR A 49 4.62 12.84 -0.31
CA THR A 49 5.53 13.55 -1.22
C THR A 49 6.85 12.80 -1.37
N LEU A 50 7.41 12.82 -2.58
CA LEU A 50 8.77 12.36 -2.86
C LEU A 50 9.77 13.52 -2.92
N ASN A 51 9.26 14.76 -2.86
CA ASN A 51 10.10 15.94 -2.93
C ASN A 51 10.97 16.08 -1.68
N GLY A 52 12.24 16.40 -1.90
CA GLY A 52 13.20 16.60 -0.80
C GLY A 52 13.77 15.33 -0.20
N LEU A 53 13.44 14.14 -0.69
CA LEU A 53 14.04 12.89 -0.24
C LEU A 53 15.49 12.76 -0.72
N GLY A 54 16.42 12.73 0.21
CA GLY A 54 17.85 12.53 -0.06
C GLY A 54 18.29 11.09 0.16
N TRP A 55 19.50 10.76 -0.31
CA TRP A 55 20.10 9.44 -0.15
C TRP A 55 20.27 9.00 1.31
N SER A 56 20.39 9.95 2.24
CA SER A 56 20.43 9.68 3.68
C SER A 56 19.14 9.05 4.21
N GLN A 57 18.00 9.38 3.61
CA GLN A 57 16.69 8.83 3.95
C GLN A 57 16.33 7.61 3.11
N VAL A 58 16.61 7.67 1.80
CA VAL A 58 16.29 6.60 0.85
C VAL A 58 17.15 5.36 1.07
N GLY A 59 18.44 5.53 1.41
CA GLY A 59 19.37 4.41 1.60
C GLY A 59 18.90 3.37 2.63
N PRO A 60 18.64 3.76 3.89
CA PRO A 60 18.12 2.85 4.91
C PRO A 60 16.78 2.21 4.52
N VAL A 61 15.86 3.00 3.96
CA VAL A 61 14.55 2.50 3.52
C VAL A 61 14.71 1.45 2.42
N LEU A 62 15.59 1.71 1.44
CA LEU A 62 15.86 0.77 0.36
C LEU A 62 16.48 -0.52 0.89
N ALA A 63 17.47 -0.43 1.77
CA ALA A 63 18.13 -1.62 2.35
C ALA A 63 17.13 -2.52 3.09
N VAL A 64 16.31 -1.95 3.96
CA VAL A 64 15.28 -2.71 4.71
C VAL A 64 14.20 -3.23 3.75
N SER A 65 13.77 -2.43 2.77
CA SER A 65 12.78 -2.85 1.78
C SER A 65 13.27 -4.04 0.95
N VAL A 66 14.53 -4.07 0.55
CA VAL A 66 15.13 -5.21 -0.18
C VAL A 66 15.11 -6.47 0.67
N VAL A 67 15.44 -6.38 1.96
CA VAL A 67 15.40 -7.53 2.87
C VAL A 67 13.97 -8.07 2.99
N ILE A 68 12.99 -7.19 3.27
CA ILE A 68 11.59 -7.58 3.43
C ILE A 68 11.03 -8.13 2.11
N ALA A 69 11.35 -7.50 0.97
CA ALA A 69 10.93 -7.96 -0.35
C ALA A 69 11.51 -9.36 -0.68
N SER A 70 12.76 -9.61 -0.32
CA SER A 70 13.39 -10.92 -0.48
C SER A 70 12.70 -11.99 0.35
N CYS A 71 12.39 -11.70 1.61
CA CYS A 71 11.60 -12.60 2.47
C CYS A 71 10.19 -12.84 1.89
N SER A 72 9.54 -11.79 1.40
CA SER A 72 8.23 -11.87 0.77
C SER A 72 8.26 -12.70 -0.51
N ALA A 73 9.33 -12.59 -1.31
CA ALA A 73 9.51 -13.37 -2.54
C ALA A 73 9.65 -14.89 -2.25
N VAL A 74 10.30 -15.27 -1.16
CA VAL A 74 10.36 -16.67 -0.72
C VAL A 74 8.98 -17.19 -0.31
N LEU A 75 8.23 -16.39 0.45
CA LEU A 75 6.88 -16.75 0.91
C LEU A 75 5.84 -16.70 -0.22
N SER A 76 6.07 -15.91 -1.26
CA SER A 76 5.14 -15.74 -2.39
C SER A 76 4.85 -17.04 -3.13
N ARG A 77 5.78 -18.01 -3.10
CA ARG A 77 5.57 -19.36 -3.66
C ARG A 77 4.41 -20.11 -3.01
N ARG A 78 4.00 -19.71 -1.80
CA ARG A 78 2.87 -20.30 -1.06
C ARG A 78 1.55 -19.55 -1.31
N LEU A 79 1.58 -18.37 -1.92
CA LEU A 79 0.38 -17.57 -2.18
C LEU A 79 -0.66 -18.30 -3.03
N PRO A 80 -0.31 -18.95 -4.17
CA PRO A 80 -1.30 -19.66 -4.98
C PRO A 80 -2.01 -20.78 -4.20
N MET A 81 -1.31 -21.43 -3.27
CA MET A 81 -1.91 -22.47 -2.42
C MET A 81 -2.91 -21.87 -1.42
N LEU A 82 -2.61 -20.68 -0.89
CA LEU A 82 -3.53 -19.95 0.01
C LEU A 82 -4.74 -19.38 -0.74
N GLU A 83 -4.60 -19.03 -2.02
CA GLU A 83 -5.70 -18.58 -2.88
C GLU A 83 -6.73 -19.68 -3.17
N MET A 84 -6.32 -20.96 -3.14
CA MET A 84 -7.24 -22.11 -3.29
C MET A 84 -8.05 -22.42 -2.04
N GLY A 85 -7.82 -21.70 -0.95
CA GLY A 85 -8.50 -21.87 0.33
C GLY A 85 -7.68 -22.64 1.37
N ASP A 86 -8.07 -22.48 2.65
CA ASP A 86 -7.30 -22.98 3.79
C ASP A 86 -7.21 -24.54 3.82
N ASP A 87 -8.26 -25.23 3.40
CA ASP A 87 -8.30 -26.71 3.41
C ASP A 87 -7.40 -27.28 2.31
N ALA A 88 -7.41 -26.69 1.12
CA ALA A 88 -6.52 -27.08 0.03
C ALA A 88 -5.05 -26.79 0.39
N ALA A 89 -4.77 -25.62 0.99
CA ALA A 89 -3.42 -25.27 1.44
C ALA A 89 -2.88 -26.25 2.49
N ARG A 90 -3.73 -26.68 3.45
CA ARG A 90 -3.37 -27.69 4.47
C ARG A 90 -3.11 -29.06 3.86
N ALA A 91 -3.92 -29.49 2.91
CA ALA A 91 -3.71 -30.75 2.18
C ALA A 91 -2.37 -30.77 1.42
N LEU A 92 -1.91 -29.61 0.96
CA LEU A 92 -0.60 -29.43 0.32
C LEU A 92 0.55 -29.18 1.32
N GLY A 93 0.30 -29.36 2.63
CA GLY A 93 1.32 -29.22 3.68
C GLY A 93 1.66 -27.79 4.07
N VAL A 94 0.88 -26.79 3.62
CA VAL A 94 1.10 -25.39 3.99
C VAL A 94 0.31 -25.05 5.26
N ARG A 95 0.98 -24.54 6.27
CA ARG A 95 0.35 -23.98 7.48
C ARG A 95 -0.25 -22.60 7.12
N ALA A 96 -1.54 -22.60 6.70
CA ALA A 96 -2.19 -21.43 6.13
C ALA A 96 -2.16 -20.20 7.06
N GLU A 97 -2.51 -20.38 8.34
CA GLU A 97 -2.62 -19.29 9.31
C GLU A 97 -1.28 -18.56 9.61
N PRO A 98 -0.18 -19.25 10.00
CA PRO A 98 1.09 -18.58 10.23
C PRO A 98 1.70 -17.98 8.95
N THR A 99 1.48 -18.63 7.79
CA THR A 99 1.95 -18.09 6.52
C THR A 99 1.23 -16.79 6.15
N ARG A 100 -0.10 -16.74 6.35
CA ARG A 100 -0.90 -15.53 6.15
C ARG A 100 -0.49 -14.40 7.09
N LEU A 101 -0.31 -14.69 8.38
CA LEU A 101 0.15 -13.70 9.36
C LEU A 101 1.52 -13.13 8.99
N MET A 102 2.44 -13.98 8.57
CA MET A 102 3.78 -13.54 8.19
C MET A 102 3.76 -12.66 6.94
N LEU A 103 2.95 -13.02 5.94
CA LEU A 103 2.77 -12.18 4.74
C LEU A 103 2.13 -10.82 5.07
N VAL A 104 1.12 -10.80 5.94
CA VAL A 104 0.51 -9.55 6.42
C VAL A 104 1.54 -8.69 7.17
N PHE A 105 2.32 -9.29 8.07
CA PHE A 105 3.35 -8.58 8.82
C PHE A 105 4.42 -7.97 7.89
N LEU A 106 4.93 -8.74 6.93
CA LEU A 106 5.89 -8.26 5.93
C LEU A 106 5.30 -7.14 5.07
N GLY A 107 4.05 -7.28 4.63
CA GLY A 107 3.36 -6.23 3.87
C GLY A 107 3.18 -4.95 4.67
N VAL A 108 2.74 -5.04 5.92
CA VAL A 108 2.60 -3.88 6.82
C VAL A 108 3.96 -3.23 7.08
N ALA A 109 5.02 -4.02 7.30
CA ALA A 109 6.36 -3.50 7.50
C ALA A 109 6.87 -2.72 6.29
N LEU A 110 6.66 -3.22 5.05
CA LEU A 110 7.00 -2.49 3.83
C LEU A 110 6.25 -1.16 3.72
N ILE A 111 4.93 -1.19 3.93
CA ILE A 111 4.10 0.02 3.86
C ILE A 111 4.55 1.03 4.94
N ALA A 112 4.78 0.58 6.17
CA ALA A 112 5.20 1.45 7.27
C ALA A 112 6.53 2.14 6.97
N MET A 113 7.52 1.42 6.44
CA MET A 113 8.83 1.97 6.08
C MET A 113 8.72 3.05 4.99
N VAL A 114 7.99 2.75 3.92
CA VAL A 114 7.80 3.71 2.82
C VAL A 114 6.99 4.93 3.27
N THR A 115 5.92 4.70 4.04
CA THR A 115 5.08 5.77 4.57
C THR A 115 5.85 6.68 5.54
N ALA A 116 6.73 6.12 6.37
CA ALA A 116 7.55 6.91 7.27
C ALA A 116 8.48 7.88 6.52
N ALA A 117 8.99 7.48 5.36
CA ALA A 117 9.90 8.31 4.56
C ALA A 117 9.16 9.31 3.64
N ALA A 118 8.15 8.85 2.91
CA ALA A 118 7.50 9.59 1.83
C ALA A 118 6.07 10.09 2.17
N GLY A 119 5.57 9.79 3.38
CA GLY A 119 4.17 9.98 3.71
C GLY A 119 3.25 8.94 3.06
N PRO A 120 1.94 8.99 3.36
CA PRO A 120 0.97 8.03 2.84
C PRO A 120 0.66 8.28 1.36
N ILE A 121 1.00 7.33 0.50
CA ILE A 121 0.67 7.36 -0.93
C ILE A 121 -0.40 6.30 -1.20
N SER A 122 -1.61 6.77 -1.48
CA SER A 122 -2.78 5.91 -1.63
C SER A 122 -2.98 5.44 -3.09
N PHE A 123 -3.88 4.46 -3.27
CA PHE A 123 -4.32 3.89 -4.55
C PHE A 123 -3.30 3.06 -5.33
N ILE A 124 -2.01 3.34 -5.31
CA ILE A 124 -1.01 2.57 -6.07
C ILE A 124 -1.03 1.10 -5.65
N ALA A 125 -1.12 0.83 -4.34
CA ALA A 125 -1.16 -0.53 -3.81
C ALA A 125 -2.38 -1.35 -4.29
N LEU A 126 -3.50 -0.69 -4.59
CA LEU A 126 -4.69 -1.33 -5.15
C LEU A 126 -4.62 -1.47 -6.67
N ALA A 127 -4.18 -0.42 -7.36
CA ALA A 127 -4.17 -0.37 -8.83
C ALA A 127 -3.07 -1.25 -9.43
N ALA A 128 -1.86 -1.23 -8.85
CA ALA A 128 -0.69 -1.91 -9.40
C ALA A 128 -0.88 -3.42 -9.61
N PRO A 129 -1.33 -4.21 -8.61
CA PRO A 129 -1.52 -5.66 -8.81
C PRO A 129 -2.68 -5.97 -9.78
N GLN A 130 -3.71 -5.13 -9.87
CA GLN A 130 -4.81 -5.32 -10.81
C GLN A 130 -4.37 -5.06 -12.25
N LEU A 131 -3.64 -3.98 -12.49
CA LEU A 131 -3.08 -3.66 -13.80
C LEU A 131 -2.04 -4.69 -14.23
N ALA A 132 -1.15 -5.09 -13.31
CA ALA A 132 -0.15 -6.12 -13.56
C ALA A 132 -0.80 -7.43 -14.01
N ARG A 133 -1.82 -7.92 -13.31
CA ARG A 133 -2.56 -9.13 -13.68
C ARG A 133 -3.22 -9.02 -15.06
N ARG A 134 -3.82 -7.87 -15.37
CA ARG A 134 -4.44 -7.64 -16.70
C ARG A 134 -3.43 -7.66 -17.83
N LEU A 135 -2.23 -7.11 -17.61
CA LEU A 135 -1.18 -7.05 -18.61
C LEU A 135 -0.45 -8.39 -18.78
N THR A 136 -0.23 -9.13 -17.69
CA THR A 136 0.46 -10.42 -17.74
C THR A 136 -0.46 -11.60 -18.05
N GLY A 137 -1.79 -11.41 -18.01
CA GLY A 137 -2.77 -12.48 -18.21
C GLY A 137 -2.73 -13.57 -17.14
N THR A 138 -2.08 -13.33 -16.00
CA THR A 138 -1.96 -14.31 -14.91
C THR A 138 -3.17 -14.26 -13.98
N SER A 139 -3.66 -15.43 -13.57
CA SER A 139 -4.79 -15.55 -12.63
C SER A 139 -4.39 -15.29 -11.18
N SER A 140 -3.13 -15.55 -10.81
CA SER A 140 -2.62 -15.36 -9.46
C SER A 140 -1.86 -14.04 -9.29
N VAL A 141 -1.70 -13.59 -8.05
CA VAL A 141 -0.92 -12.38 -7.74
C VAL A 141 0.57 -12.65 -7.92
N ALA A 142 1.15 -12.09 -9.00
CA ALA A 142 2.58 -12.12 -9.24
C ALA A 142 3.23 -10.88 -8.61
N LEU A 143 4.04 -11.06 -7.55
CA LEU A 143 4.63 -9.94 -6.79
C LEU A 143 5.55 -9.07 -7.64
N MET A 144 6.40 -9.68 -8.50
CA MET A 144 7.35 -8.93 -9.31
C MET A 144 6.68 -8.03 -10.34
N PRO A 145 5.74 -8.50 -11.18
CA PRO A 145 4.97 -7.63 -12.07
C PRO A 145 4.20 -6.54 -11.31
N ALA A 146 3.63 -6.86 -10.14
CA ALA A 146 2.93 -5.88 -9.32
C ALA A 146 3.87 -4.79 -8.78
N ALA A 147 5.08 -5.17 -8.34
CA ALA A 147 6.09 -4.21 -7.88
C ALA A 147 6.57 -3.29 -9.02
N CYS A 148 6.88 -3.85 -10.20
CA CYS A 148 7.27 -3.07 -11.37
C CYS A 148 6.16 -2.12 -11.81
N MET A 149 4.91 -2.57 -11.80
CA MET A 149 3.75 -1.74 -12.12
C MET A 149 3.56 -0.62 -11.09
N GLY A 150 3.72 -0.91 -9.80
CA GLY A 150 3.66 0.08 -8.73
C GLY A 150 4.74 1.15 -8.88
N ALA A 151 5.98 0.74 -9.16
CA ALA A 151 7.08 1.66 -9.41
C ALA A 151 6.81 2.55 -10.63
N LEU A 152 6.32 1.97 -11.73
CA LEU A 152 5.96 2.73 -12.94
C LEU A 152 4.86 3.76 -12.66
N LEU A 153 3.78 3.35 -11.99
CA LEU A 153 2.68 4.24 -11.64
C LEU A 153 3.15 5.38 -10.73
N LEU A 154 4.02 5.07 -9.77
CA LEU A 154 4.56 6.08 -8.85
C LEU A 154 5.42 7.10 -9.62
N VAL A 155 6.34 6.65 -10.47
CA VAL A 155 7.21 7.54 -11.27
C VAL A 155 6.38 8.41 -12.21
N VAL A 156 5.39 7.84 -12.91
CA VAL A 156 4.50 8.60 -13.79
C VAL A 156 3.71 9.64 -13.00
N SER A 157 3.15 9.26 -11.84
CA SER A 157 2.41 10.19 -10.99
C SER A 157 3.29 11.32 -10.45
N ASP A 158 4.54 11.02 -10.10
CA ASP A 158 5.50 12.01 -9.62
C ASP A 158 5.90 12.99 -10.72
N VAL A 159 6.17 12.51 -11.94
CA VAL A 159 6.44 13.38 -13.11
C VAL A 159 5.25 14.28 -13.40
N VAL A 160 4.03 13.78 -13.33
CA VAL A 160 2.80 14.58 -13.50
C VAL A 160 2.70 15.62 -12.39
N ALA A 161 2.92 15.24 -11.12
CA ALA A 161 2.86 16.13 -9.97
C ALA A 161 3.85 17.31 -10.09
N GLN A 162 5.05 17.04 -10.61
CA GLN A 162 6.11 18.05 -10.77
C GLN A 162 5.92 18.96 -12.00
N ARG A 163 5.30 18.46 -13.07
CA ARG A 163 5.26 19.16 -14.38
C ARG A 163 3.97 19.88 -14.66
N VAL A 164 2.82 19.33 -14.25
CA VAL A 164 1.50 19.86 -14.64
C VAL A 164 1.21 21.23 -14.01
N PHE A 165 1.71 21.46 -12.79
CA PHE A 165 1.47 22.70 -12.05
C PHE A 165 2.73 23.54 -11.81
N ALA A 166 3.77 23.35 -12.65
CA ALA A 166 4.98 24.15 -12.54
C ALA A 166 4.66 25.68 -12.58
N PRO A 167 5.27 26.52 -11.71
CA PRO A 167 6.41 26.23 -10.84
C PRO A 167 6.05 25.61 -9.47
N THR A 168 4.77 25.49 -9.10
CA THR A 168 4.36 24.85 -7.84
C THR A 168 4.40 23.32 -8.00
N GLN A 169 5.08 22.65 -7.07
CA GLN A 169 5.15 21.19 -7.04
C GLN A 169 4.05 20.67 -6.14
N LEU A 170 3.19 19.80 -6.71
CA LEU A 170 2.18 19.11 -5.92
C LEU A 170 2.77 17.85 -5.25
N PRO A 171 2.30 17.50 -4.04
CA PRO A 171 2.57 16.18 -3.48
C PRO A 171 2.07 15.07 -4.40
N VAL A 172 2.89 14.05 -4.64
CA VAL A 172 2.53 12.92 -5.52
C VAL A 172 1.27 12.19 -5.05
N GLY A 173 1.02 12.16 -3.73
CA GLY A 173 -0.18 11.54 -3.16
C GLY A 173 -1.47 12.19 -3.63
N VAL A 174 -1.51 13.51 -3.86
CA VAL A 174 -2.68 14.21 -4.41
C VAL A 174 -2.99 13.70 -5.83
N VAL A 175 -1.97 13.54 -6.65
CA VAL A 175 -2.13 13.03 -8.02
C VAL A 175 -2.60 11.58 -8.01
N THR A 176 -2.00 10.73 -7.18
CA THR A 176 -2.37 9.30 -7.10
C THR A 176 -3.79 9.10 -6.59
N VAL A 177 -4.25 9.90 -5.62
CA VAL A 177 -5.64 9.86 -5.12
C VAL A 177 -6.61 10.32 -6.20
N SER A 178 -6.30 11.40 -6.92
CA SER A 178 -7.17 11.93 -7.98
C SER A 178 -7.31 10.95 -9.15
N VAL A 179 -6.18 10.44 -9.66
CA VAL A 179 -6.17 9.48 -10.78
C VAL A 179 -6.74 8.13 -10.34
N GLY A 180 -6.36 7.65 -9.16
CA GLY A 180 -6.84 6.39 -8.61
C GLY A 180 -8.34 6.41 -8.31
N GLY A 181 -8.84 7.51 -7.74
CA GLY A 181 -10.27 7.71 -7.48
C GLY A 181 -11.08 7.75 -8.79
N ALA A 182 -10.62 8.50 -9.79
CA ALA A 182 -11.25 8.54 -11.11
C ALA A 182 -11.27 7.15 -11.78
N TYR A 183 -10.17 6.41 -11.71
CA TYR A 183 -10.10 5.04 -12.21
C TYR A 183 -11.10 4.11 -11.51
N PHE A 184 -11.24 4.24 -10.18
CA PHE A 184 -12.16 3.41 -9.40
C PHE A 184 -13.62 3.69 -9.74
N VAL A 185 -13.98 4.97 -9.86
CA VAL A 185 -15.33 5.39 -10.30
C VAL A 185 -15.63 4.84 -11.70
N TRP A 186 -14.69 4.96 -12.63
CA TRP A 186 -14.82 4.40 -13.97
C TRP A 186 -15.00 2.88 -13.96
N LEU A 187 -14.25 2.16 -13.13
CA LEU A 187 -14.34 0.71 -13.01
C LEU A 187 -15.74 0.29 -12.51
N LEU A 188 -16.23 0.94 -11.46
CA LEU A 188 -17.57 0.66 -10.89
C LEU A 188 -18.68 0.96 -11.90
N ALA A 189 -18.59 2.08 -12.62
CA ALA A 189 -19.56 2.43 -13.66
C ALA A 189 -19.57 1.40 -14.81
N ARG A 190 -18.42 0.80 -15.12
CA ARG A 190 -18.32 -0.24 -16.14
C ARG A 190 -18.89 -1.59 -15.70
N GLU A 191 -18.67 -1.96 -14.42
CA GLU A 191 -19.21 -3.21 -13.87
C GLU A 191 -20.72 -3.13 -13.66
N GLY A 192 -21.24 -1.99 -13.21
CA GLY A 192 -22.69 -1.77 -13.06
C GLY A 192 -23.46 -1.79 -14.40
N ARG A 193 -22.79 -1.62 -15.54
CA ARG A 193 -23.41 -1.76 -16.88
C ARG A 193 -23.45 -3.21 -17.39
N LYS A 194 -22.84 -4.15 -16.68
CA LYS A 194 -22.81 -5.57 -17.06
C LYS A 194 -23.81 -6.44 -16.29
N GLN A 195 -24.50 -5.84 -15.32
CA GLN A 195 -25.64 -6.42 -14.61
C GLN A 195 -26.96 -5.92 -15.22
#